data_93709a9954c46054327db38a7fe9402b
#
_entry.id   93709a9954c46054327db38a7fe9402b
#
_cell.length_a   1.000
_cell.length_b   1.000
_cell.length_c   1.000
_cell.angle_alpha   90.00
_cell.angle_beta   90.00
_cell.angle_gamma   90.00
#
_symmetry.space_group_name_H-M   'P 1'
#
loop_
_entity.id
_entity.type
_entity.pdbx_description
1 polymer ?
#
loop_
_entity_poly.entity_id
_entity_poly.type
_entity_poly.pdbx_seq_one_letter_code
_entity_poly.pdbx_strand_id
1 'polypeptide(L)'
;VNVYICVRNQVEALIEQLAEHQERHGETYYYEVRASLQTEPIPRAARFIYLNKTCFNGLYRENSKGLFNVPMGRYKNPKICAPDLLRPASAALQIADISERPFTAIAEHASSAEDFVYFDPPYHPLSETSKFTAYSRYRFGTEEQTELKELMEHLAKRRVKALTSNSDCSFIRELYKGFKVETITAARSINSKASKRGKITEVLAVA
;
A
#
# COMPACT_ATOMS: atom_id res chain seq x y z
N VAL A 1 -2.50 0.46 -8.52
CA VAL A 1 -2.08 -0.03 -9.84
C VAL A 1 -1.86 1.13 -10.81
N ASN A 2 -2.84 2.02 -11.09
CA ASN A 2 -2.72 3.09 -12.10
C ASN A 2 -1.44 3.94 -11.97
N VAL A 3 -1.06 4.38 -10.75
CA VAL A 3 0.16 5.17 -10.53
C VAL A 3 1.41 4.45 -11.02
N TYR A 4 1.56 3.18 -10.67
CA TYR A 4 2.71 2.38 -11.09
C TYR A 4 2.76 2.18 -12.61
N ILE A 5 1.61 1.96 -13.25
CA ILE A 5 1.52 1.87 -14.72
C ILE A 5 1.93 3.19 -15.38
N CYS A 6 1.46 4.34 -14.85
CA CYS A 6 1.84 5.66 -15.36
C CYS A 6 3.33 5.96 -15.14
N VAL A 7 3.89 5.61 -13.98
CA VAL A 7 5.34 5.73 -13.72
C VAL A 7 6.13 4.87 -14.69
N ARG A 8 5.72 3.61 -14.92
CA ARG A 8 6.42 2.71 -15.83
C ARG A 8 6.38 3.19 -17.27
N ASN A 9 5.21 3.58 -17.77
CA ASN A 9 4.97 3.74 -19.21
C ASN A 9 5.00 5.19 -19.69
N GLN A 10 4.76 6.18 -18.81
CA GLN A 10 4.50 7.57 -19.19
C GLN A 10 5.09 8.55 -18.15
N VAL A 11 6.32 8.27 -17.71
CA VAL A 11 6.95 8.99 -16.60
C VAL A 11 7.12 10.49 -16.88
N GLU A 12 7.47 10.89 -18.10
CA GLU A 12 7.68 12.31 -18.42
C GLU A 12 6.35 13.09 -18.38
N ALA A 13 5.28 12.56 -18.96
CA ALA A 13 3.95 13.19 -18.87
C ALA A 13 3.44 13.28 -17.41
N LEU A 14 3.76 12.29 -16.60
CA LEU A 14 3.45 12.33 -15.17
C LEU A 14 4.28 13.41 -14.44
N ILE A 15 5.56 13.55 -14.78
CA ILE A 15 6.44 14.60 -14.23
C ILE A 15 5.92 15.99 -14.58
N GLU A 16 5.50 16.22 -15.83
CA GLU A 16 4.90 17.50 -16.27
C GLU A 16 3.67 17.85 -15.42
N GLN A 17 2.76 16.92 -15.24
CA GLN A 17 1.56 17.15 -14.41
C GLN A 17 1.90 17.38 -12.93
N LEU A 18 2.92 16.70 -12.40
CA LEU A 18 3.37 16.91 -11.02
C LEU A 18 4.09 18.26 -10.87
N ALA A 19 4.81 18.73 -11.88
CA ALA A 19 5.43 20.07 -11.89
C ALA A 19 4.35 21.16 -11.83
N GLU A 20 3.27 21.03 -12.62
CA GLU A 20 2.12 21.93 -12.54
C GLU A 20 1.49 21.95 -11.14
N HIS A 21 1.29 20.76 -10.54
CA HIS A 21 0.81 20.66 -9.16
C HIS A 21 1.77 21.31 -8.14
N GLN A 22 3.09 21.22 -8.37
CA GLN A 22 4.12 21.83 -7.51
C GLN A 22 4.06 23.35 -7.57
N GLU A 23 3.92 23.94 -8.77
CA GLU A 23 3.85 25.39 -8.99
C GLU A 23 2.58 26.01 -8.39
N ARG A 24 1.45 25.31 -8.54
CA ARG A 24 0.14 25.80 -8.09
C ARG A 24 -0.16 25.49 -6.63
N HIS A 25 0.74 24.77 -5.94
CA HIS A 25 0.49 24.29 -4.58
C HIS A 25 0.14 25.40 -3.60
N GLY A 26 -1.01 25.27 -2.95
CA GLY A 26 -1.53 26.17 -1.93
C GLY A 26 -2.83 25.61 -1.36
N GLU A 27 -3.37 26.24 -0.32
CA GLU A 27 -4.53 25.72 0.39
C GLU A 27 -5.76 25.63 -0.51
N THR A 28 -6.10 26.70 -1.22
CA THR A 28 -7.24 26.71 -2.16
C THR A 28 -7.09 25.62 -3.21
N TYR A 29 -5.93 25.58 -3.87
CA TYR A 29 -5.63 24.58 -4.90
C TYR A 29 -5.69 23.15 -4.38
N TYR A 30 -5.21 22.91 -3.13
CA TYR A 30 -5.32 21.59 -2.52
C TYR A 30 -6.79 21.12 -2.45
N TYR A 31 -7.70 21.97 -2.00
CA TYR A 31 -9.10 21.60 -1.87
C TYR A 31 -9.81 21.48 -3.23
N GLU A 32 -9.40 22.24 -4.24
CA GLU A 32 -9.86 22.07 -5.63
C GLU A 32 -9.46 20.69 -6.16
N VAL A 33 -8.17 20.35 -6.08
CA VAL A 33 -7.65 19.04 -6.52
C VAL A 33 -8.27 17.90 -5.72
N ARG A 34 -8.48 18.09 -4.41
CA ARG A 34 -9.15 17.09 -3.58
C ARG A 34 -10.58 16.81 -4.03
N ALA A 35 -11.33 17.84 -4.40
CA ALA A 35 -12.71 17.74 -4.85
C ALA A 35 -12.84 17.23 -6.29
N SER A 36 -11.81 17.39 -7.12
CA SER A 36 -11.82 16.97 -8.51
C SER A 36 -11.89 15.45 -8.65
N LEU A 37 -12.58 14.97 -9.68
CA LEU A 37 -12.58 13.58 -10.09
C LEU A 37 -11.83 13.47 -11.42
N GLN A 38 -10.76 12.70 -11.44
CA GLN A 38 -9.95 12.47 -12.63
C GLN A 38 -10.20 11.06 -13.15
N THR A 39 -10.59 10.93 -14.41
CA THR A 39 -10.83 9.66 -15.10
C THR A 39 -9.63 9.20 -15.91
N GLU A 40 -8.95 10.16 -16.55
CA GLU A 40 -7.76 9.88 -17.37
C GLU A 40 -6.58 9.38 -16.51
N PRO A 41 -5.79 8.41 -17.01
CA PRO A 41 -4.74 7.74 -16.24
C PRO A 41 -3.71 8.69 -15.63
N ILE A 42 -3.14 9.61 -16.42
CA ILE A 42 -2.08 10.52 -15.97
C ILE A 42 -2.61 11.54 -14.95
N PRO A 43 -3.67 12.33 -15.22
CA PRO A 43 -4.23 13.25 -14.22
C PRO A 43 -4.64 12.54 -12.93
N ARG A 44 -5.18 11.32 -13.02
CA ARG A 44 -5.56 10.51 -11.86
C ARG A 44 -4.34 10.08 -11.04
N ALA A 45 -3.25 9.68 -11.71
CA ALA A 45 -1.99 9.32 -11.05
C ALA A 45 -1.33 10.54 -10.39
N ALA A 46 -1.24 11.67 -11.11
CA ALA A 46 -0.68 12.92 -10.60
C ALA A 46 -1.48 13.44 -9.38
N ARG A 47 -2.82 13.45 -9.48
CA ARG A 47 -3.70 13.79 -8.36
C ARG A 47 -3.45 12.92 -7.13
N PHE A 48 -3.32 11.60 -7.31
CA PHE A 48 -3.06 10.68 -6.21
C PHE A 48 -1.73 11.00 -5.52
N ILE A 49 -0.65 11.17 -6.29
CA ILE A 49 0.68 11.50 -5.78
C ILE A 49 0.64 12.87 -5.07
N TYR A 50 0.04 13.87 -5.69
CA TYR A 50 -0.11 15.21 -5.12
C TYR A 50 -0.81 15.17 -3.75
N LEU A 51 -1.97 14.54 -3.68
CA LEU A 51 -2.75 14.44 -2.44
C LEU A 51 -1.98 13.65 -1.36
N ASN A 52 -1.32 12.55 -1.71
CA ASN A 52 -0.52 11.78 -0.75
C ASN A 52 0.68 12.58 -0.21
N LYS A 53 1.34 13.40 -1.05
CA LYS A 53 2.48 14.24 -0.66
C LYS A 53 2.07 15.46 0.17
N THR A 54 0.84 15.94 0.05
CA THR A 54 0.40 17.22 0.63
C THR A 54 -0.68 17.09 1.70
N CYS A 55 -1.33 15.94 1.83
CA CYS A 55 -2.35 15.72 2.86
C CYS A 55 -1.74 15.49 4.24
N PHE A 56 -2.57 15.61 5.27
CA PHE A 56 -2.18 15.39 6.66
C PHE A 56 -1.58 13.99 6.87
N ASN A 57 -0.32 13.92 7.30
CA ASN A 57 0.46 12.69 7.55
C ASN A 57 0.55 11.72 6.38
N GLY A 58 0.34 12.14 5.14
CA GLY A 58 0.32 11.24 3.98
C GLY A 58 -0.75 10.17 4.03
N LEU A 59 -1.83 10.39 4.80
CA LEU A 59 -2.90 9.42 4.98
C LEU A 59 -3.76 9.31 3.72
N TYR A 60 -4.11 8.09 3.34
CA TYR A 60 -5.18 7.87 2.38
C TYR A 60 -6.47 7.50 3.12
N ARG A 61 -7.53 8.26 2.94
CA ARG A 61 -8.83 7.98 3.53
C ARG A 61 -9.95 8.48 2.62
N GLU A 62 -10.99 7.68 2.49
CA GLU A 62 -12.21 8.02 1.77
C GLU A 62 -13.40 8.09 2.71
N ASN A 63 -14.41 8.86 2.34
CA ASN A 63 -15.70 8.85 3.01
C ASN A 63 -16.57 7.68 2.50
N SER A 64 -17.81 7.55 3.01
CA SER A 64 -18.76 6.50 2.61
C SER A 64 -19.14 6.54 1.11
N LYS A 65 -18.88 7.66 0.43
CA LYS A 65 -19.11 7.83 -1.02
C LYS A 65 -17.87 7.49 -1.87
N GLY A 66 -16.77 7.02 -1.25
CA GLY A 66 -15.50 6.74 -1.93
C GLY A 66 -14.72 7.98 -2.33
N LEU A 67 -14.99 9.14 -1.73
CA LEU A 67 -14.28 10.37 -2.01
C LEU A 67 -13.17 10.62 -0.98
N PHE A 68 -11.98 10.96 -1.46
CA PHE A 68 -10.85 11.31 -0.62
C PHE A 68 -11.19 12.51 0.28
N ASN A 69 -10.98 12.39 1.59
CA ASN A 69 -11.45 13.38 2.57
C ASN A 69 -10.42 13.81 3.61
N VAL A 70 -9.12 13.54 3.39
CA VAL A 70 -8.06 13.99 4.30
C VAL A 70 -7.85 15.50 4.14
N PRO A 71 -7.65 16.26 5.23
CA PRO A 71 -7.32 17.69 5.14
C PRO A 71 -5.87 17.90 4.68
N MET A 72 -5.55 19.10 4.24
CA MET A 72 -4.19 19.51 3.89
C MET A 72 -3.24 19.34 5.08
N GLY A 73 -2.02 18.89 4.82
CA GLY A 73 -0.92 18.79 5.77
C GLY A 73 -0.24 20.13 6.00
N ARG A 74 0.55 20.23 7.08
CA ARG A 74 1.30 21.45 7.42
C ARG A 74 2.75 21.37 6.93
N TYR A 75 2.95 21.03 5.66
CA TYR A 75 4.28 20.95 5.06
C TYR A 75 4.68 22.32 4.51
N LYS A 76 5.89 22.81 4.86
CA LYS A 76 6.37 24.12 4.37
C LYS A 76 6.74 24.11 2.89
N ASN A 77 7.41 23.05 2.41
CA ASN A 77 7.81 22.89 1.01
C ASN A 77 7.74 21.39 0.64
N PRO A 78 6.54 20.83 0.40
CA PRO A 78 6.45 19.42 0.04
C PRO A 78 7.09 19.18 -1.33
N LYS A 79 7.99 18.20 -1.42
CA LYS A 79 8.55 17.76 -2.70
C LYS A 79 7.49 16.95 -3.45
N ILE A 80 6.64 17.64 -4.22
CA ILE A 80 5.53 17.05 -4.97
C ILE A 80 6.06 16.38 -6.24
N CYS A 81 6.82 17.12 -7.03
CA CYS A 81 7.50 16.61 -8.22
C CYS A 81 8.93 16.19 -7.85
N ALA A 82 9.28 14.93 -8.16
CA ALA A 82 10.60 14.36 -7.89
C ALA A 82 11.09 13.57 -9.11
N PRO A 83 11.52 14.25 -10.21
CA PRO A 83 11.97 13.57 -11.43
C PRO A 83 13.15 12.64 -11.22
N ASP A 84 14.06 13.01 -10.32
CA ASP A 84 15.22 12.24 -9.88
C ASP A 84 14.87 10.90 -9.20
N LEU A 85 13.66 10.77 -8.67
CA LEU A 85 13.13 9.52 -8.12
C LEU A 85 12.26 8.78 -9.15
N LEU A 86 11.44 9.51 -9.91
CA LEU A 86 10.46 8.91 -10.80
C LEU A 86 11.09 8.22 -12.01
N ARG A 87 12.14 8.82 -12.61
CA ARG A 87 12.83 8.21 -13.76
C ARG A 87 13.53 6.89 -13.42
N PRO A 88 14.34 6.80 -12.35
CA PRO A 88 14.89 5.50 -11.93
C PRO A 88 13.82 4.48 -11.56
N ALA A 89 12.72 4.91 -10.91
CA ALA A 89 11.59 4.04 -10.62
C ALA A 89 10.92 3.52 -11.90
N SER A 90 10.75 4.37 -12.91
CA SER A 90 10.25 3.97 -14.24
C SER A 90 11.15 2.90 -14.86
N ALA A 91 12.47 3.12 -14.85
CA ALA A 91 13.43 2.14 -15.39
C ALA A 91 13.34 0.79 -14.65
N ALA A 92 13.27 0.81 -13.32
CA ALA A 92 13.15 -0.41 -12.52
C ALA A 92 11.83 -1.17 -12.78
N LEU A 93 10.75 -0.46 -13.07
CA LEU A 93 9.44 -1.06 -13.31
C LEU A 93 9.31 -1.69 -14.72
N GLN A 94 10.25 -1.47 -15.65
CA GLN A 94 10.14 -2.03 -17.00
C GLN A 94 10.11 -3.56 -17.04
N ILE A 95 10.72 -4.22 -16.06
CA ILE A 95 10.74 -5.68 -15.94
C ILE A 95 9.56 -6.24 -15.14
N ALA A 96 8.70 -5.39 -14.59
CA ALA A 96 7.60 -5.80 -13.72
C ALA A 96 6.29 -5.97 -14.53
N ASP A 97 5.59 -7.06 -14.30
CA ASP A 97 4.17 -7.16 -14.66
C ASP A 97 3.31 -6.57 -13.54
N ILE A 98 2.46 -5.60 -13.88
CA ILE A 98 1.66 -4.85 -12.92
C ILE A 98 0.19 -5.02 -13.27
N SER A 99 -0.55 -5.72 -12.40
CA SER A 99 -1.97 -5.98 -12.62
C SER A 99 -2.78 -5.84 -11.33
N GLU A 100 -4.08 -5.64 -11.46
CA GLU A 100 -5.04 -5.65 -10.35
C GLU A 100 -5.81 -6.96 -10.42
N ARG A 101 -5.55 -7.84 -9.46
CA ARG A 101 -6.16 -9.16 -9.37
C ARG A 101 -6.42 -9.52 -7.92
N PRO A 102 -7.37 -10.42 -7.62
CA PRO A 102 -7.46 -11.02 -6.29
C PRO A 102 -6.15 -11.74 -5.96
N PHE A 103 -5.76 -11.75 -4.70
CA PHE A 103 -4.49 -12.36 -4.26
C PHE A 103 -4.42 -13.86 -4.57
N THR A 104 -5.56 -14.53 -4.65
CA THR A 104 -5.68 -15.95 -5.01
C THR A 104 -5.19 -16.26 -6.41
N ALA A 105 -5.22 -15.28 -7.33
CA ALA A 105 -4.74 -15.46 -8.70
C ALA A 105 -3.24 -15.78 -8.79
N ILE A 106 -2.47 -15.55 -7.70
CA ILE A 106 -1.04 -15.90 -7.67
C ILE A 106 -0.79 -17.40 -7.88
N ALA A 107 -1.75 -18.26 -7.53
CA ALA A 107 -1.65 -19.70 -7.73
C ALA A 107 -1.51 -20.11 -9.21
N GLU A 108 -1.93 -19.23 -10.14
CA GLU A 108 -1.79 -19.43 -11.59
C GLU A 108 -0.40 -19.01 -12.10
N HIS A 109 0.28 -18.13 -11.36
CA HIS A 109 1.56 -17.52 -11.77
C HIS A 109 2.76 -18.17 -11.09
N ALA A 110 2.66 -18.50 -9.80
CA ALA A 110 3.72 -19.12 -9.04
C ALA A 110 3.54 -20.63 -9.04
N SER A 111 4.45 -21.37 -9.73
CA SER A 111 4.28 -22.80 -10.00
C SER A 111 5.53 -23.66 -9.76
N SER A 112 6.67 -23.06 -9.48
CA SER A 112 7.94 -23.77 -9.35
C SER A 112 8.71 -23.43 -8.06
N ALA A 113 9.69 -24.24 -7.72
CA ALA A 113 10.56 -24.02 -6.57
C ALA A 113 11.49 -22.81 -6.71
N GLU A 114 11.58 -22.23 -7.90
CA GLU A 114 12.34 -21.00 -8.18
C GLU A 114 11.50 -19.73 -7.92
N ASP A 115 10.18 -19.90 -7.83
CA ASP A 115 9.27 -18.77 -7.57
C ASP A 115 9.31 -18.40 -6.08
N PHE A 116 9.22 -17.10 -5.84
CA PHE A 116 9.08 -16.52 -4.50
C PHE A 116 7.88 -15.58 -4.46
N VAL A 117 7.00 -15.78 -3.50
CA VAL A 117 5.80 -14.96 -3.31
C VAL A 117 5.88 -14.24 -1.97
N TYR A 118 5.75 -12.91 -1.98
CA TYR A 118 5.60 -12.11 -0.78
C TYR A 118 4.18 -11.56 -0.69
N PHE A 119 3.49 -11.86 0.40
CA PHE A 119 2.18 -11.33 0.72
C PHE A 119 2.30 -10.23 1.78
N ASP A 120 1.77 -9.06 1.47
CA ASP A 120 1.62 -7.93 2.39
C ASP A 120 0.13 -7.59 2.54
N PRO A 121 -0.64 -8.45 3.24
CA PRO A 121 -2.08 -8.25 3.41
C PRO A 121 -2.38 -7.09 4.33
N PRO A 122 -3.60 -6.55 4.33
CA PRO A 122 -4.06 -5.71 5.43
C PRO A 122 -3.87 -6.44 6.78
N TYR A 123 -3.08 -5.83 7.68
CA TYR A 123 -2.70 -6.47 8.94
C TYR A 123 -3.89 -6.67 9.86
N HIS A 124 -3.89 -7.77 10.58
CA HIS A 124 -4.93 -8.05 11.58
C HIS A 124 -4.92 -6.97 12.67
N PRO A 125 -6.08 -6.41 13.05
CA PRO A 125 -6.17 -5.34 14.05
C PRO A 125 -5.70 -5.81 15.43
N LEU A 126 -4.83 -5.02 16.09
CA LEU A 126 -4.34 -5.32 17.44
C LEU A 126 -5.34 -4.97 18.56
N SER A 127 -6.39 -4.22 18.25
CA SER A 127 -7.43 -3.80 19.23
C SER A 127 -8.76 -3.55 18.56
N GLU A 128 -9.86 -3.59 19.34
CA GLU A 128 -11.21 -3.28 18.86
C GLU A 128 -11.30 -1.86 18.25
N THR A 129 -10.59 -0.89 18.82
CA THR A 129 -10.54 0.48 18.30
C THR A 129 -9.80 0.59 16.98
N SER A 130 -8.90 -0.33 16.66
CA SER A 130 -8.23 -0.38 15.36
C SER A 130 -9.07 -1.03 14.25
N LYS A 131 -10.16 -1.71 14.60
CA LYS A 131 -11.15 -2.23 13.62
C LYS A 131 -11.89 -1.10 12.89
N PHE A 132 -12.02 0.09 13.48
CA PHE A 132 -12.64 1.26 12.86
C PHE A 132 -11.77 1.94 11.78
N THR A 133 -10.53 1.54 11.61
CA THR A 133 -9.62 2.04 10.58
C THR A 133 -9.61 1.19 9.31
N ALA A 134 -10.73 0.54 8.98
CA ALA A 134 -10.88 -0.13 7.70
C ALA A 134 -10.84 0.90 6.56
N TYR A 135 -9.64 1.15 6.03
CA TYR A 135 -9.35 2.11 4.95
C TYR A 135 -9.84 1.64 3.57
N SER A 136 -10.43 0.45 3.48
CA SER A 136 -10.81 -0.18 2.23
C SER A 136 -12.29 -0.55 2.23
N ARG A 137 -12.91 -0.41 1.06
CA ARG A 137 -14.26 -0.94 0.76
C ARG A 137 -14.36 -2.46 0.91
N TYR A 138 -13.23 -3.13 0.79
CA TYR A 138 -13.10 -4.58 0.91
C TYR A 138 -12.55 -4.87 2.30
N ARG A 139 -13.35 -5.57 3.10
CA ARG A 139 -12.88 -6.06 4.40
C ARG A 139 -11.89 -7.18 4.15
N PHE A 140 -10.70 -7.09 4.76
CA PHE A 140 -9.77 -8.20 4.87
C PHE A 140 -9.80 -8.65 6.33
N GLY A 141 -10.71 -9.56 6.64
CA GLY A 141 -10.98 -10.03 8.00
C GLY A 141 -10.34 -11.38 8.28
N THR A 142 -10.89 -12.10 9.25
CA THR A 142 -10.40 -13.43 9.66
C THR A 142 -10.58 -14.48 8.56
N GLU A 143 -11.62 -14.37 7.75
CA GLU A 143 -11.90 -15.29 6.64
C GLU A 143 -10.82 -15.16 5.57
N GLU A 144 -10.53 -13.93 5.10
CA GLU A 144 -9.50 -13.69 4.10
C GLU A 144 -8.08 -13.98 4.63
N GLN A 145 -7.82 -13.79 5.94
CA GLN A 145 -6.56 -14.21 6.56
C GLN A 145 -6.43 -15.74 6.52
N THR A 146 -7.52 -16.47 6.72
CA THR A 146 -7.53 -17.94 6.66
C THR A 146 -7.33 -18.43 5.22
N GLU A 147 -8.03 -17.81 4.26
CA GLU A 147 -7.87 -18.12 2.83
C GLU A 147 -6.42 -17.86 2.37
N LEU A 148 -5.79 -16.77 2.83
CA LEU A 148 -4.39 -16.49 2.52
C LEU A 148 -3.46 -17.58 3.08
N LYS A 149 -3.68 -18.04 4.30
CA LYS A 149 -2.92 -19.13 4.90
C LYS A 149 -3.08 -20.43 4.10
N GLU A 150 -4.29 -20.78 3.68
CA GLU A 150 -4.56 -21.98 2.86
C GLU A 150 -3.88 -21.88 1.48
N LEU A 151 -3.87 -20.69 0.88
CA LEU A 151 -3.14 -20.44 -0.35
C LEU A 151 -1.62 -20.65 -0.15
N MET A 152 -1.05 -20.17 0.94
CA MET A 152 0.37 -20.40 1.24
C MET A 152 0.68 -21.89 1.42
N GLU A 153 -0.20 -22.67 2.07
CA GLU A 153 -0.05 -24.13 2.16
C GLU A 153 -0.09 -24.80 0.77
N HIS A 154 -0.99 -24.32 -0.11
CA HIS A 154 -1.06 -24.82 -1.47
C HIS A 154 0.24 -24.53 -2.24
N LEU A 155 0.78 -23.32 -2.14
CA LEU A 155 2.05 -22.94 -2.76
C LEU A 155 3.23 -23.78 -2.21
N ALA A 156 3.28 -24.00 -0.90
CA ALA A 156 4.30 -24.84 -0.27
C ALA A 156 4.29 -26.30 -0.77
N LYS A 157 3.10 -26.90 -0.98
CA LYS A 157 2.97 -28.23 -1.59
C LYS A 157 3.57 -28.30 -2.99
N ARG A 158 3.56 -27.18 -3.71
CA ARG A 158 4.18 -27.02 -5.05
C ARG A 158 5.65 -26.58 -4.97
N ARG A 159 6.23 -26.53 -3.77
CA ARG A 159 7.60 -26.07 -3.47
C ARG A 159 7.86 -24.60 -3.80
N VAL A 160 6.81 -23.81 -4.01
CA VAL A 160 6.92 -22.34 -4.13
C VAL A 160 7.24 -21.77 -2.76
N LYS A 161 8.25 -20.92 -2.69
CA LYS A 161 8.60 -20.22 -1.44
C LYS A 161 7.64 -19.06 -1.21
N ALA A 162 6.95 -19.06 -0.08
CA ALA A 162 6.00 -18.00 0.27
C ALA A 162 6.33 -17.39 1.63
N LEU A 163 6.19 -16.07 1.72
CA LEU A 163 6.38 -15.27 2.92
C LEU A 163 5.21 -14.31 3.09
N THR A 164 4.68 -14.19 4.29
CA THR A 164 3.73 -13.13 4.63
C THR A 164 4.17 -12.35 5.86
N SER A 165 3.94 -11.03 5.85
CA SER A 165 4.06 -10.17 7.03
C SER A 165 2.68 -9.93 7.66
N ASN A 166 2.62 -9.77 8.99
CA ASN A 166 1.37 -9.44 9.68
C ASN A 166 1.63 -8.89 11.10
N SER A 167 0.55 -8.46 11.76
CA SER A 167 0.59 -8.06 13.18
C SER A 167 1.02 -9.21 14.08
N ASP A 168 1.86 -8.90 15.07
CA ASP A 168 2.21 -9.84 16.13
C ASP A 168 1.08 -9.93 17.15
N CYS A 169 0.15 -10.86 16.96
CA CYS A 169 -0.97 -11.12 17.85
C CYS A 169 -1.29 -12.62 17.94
N SER A 170 -2.06 -13.01 18.97
CA SER A 170 -2.39 -14.41 19.24
C SER A 170 -3.11 -15.09 18.07
N PHE A 171 -4.04 -14.38 17.42
CA PHE A 171 -4.77 -14.92 16.26
C PHE A 171 -3.81 -15.27 15.11
N ILE A 172 -2.93 -14.36 14.72
CA ILE A 172 -1.99 -14.59 13.61
C ILE A 172 -0.97 -15.67 13.97
N ARG A 173 -0.45 -15.69 15.20
CA ARG A 173 0.47 -16.74 15.64
C ARG A 173 -0.18 -18.13 15.64
N GLU A 174 -1.43 -18.26 16.06
CA GLU A 174 -2.16 -19.52 16.02
C GLU A 174 -2.50 -19.93 14.58
N LEU A 175 -2.93 -18.97 13.75
CA LEU A 175 -3.24 -19.21 12.33
C LEU A 175 -2.05 -19.81 11.57
N TYR A 176 -0.85 -19.28 11.81
CA TYR A 176 0.39 -19.71 11.13
C TYR A 176 1.25 -20.69 11.95
N LYS A 177 0.68 -21.35 12.95
CA LYS A 177 1.40 -22.28 13.86
C LYS A 177 2.13 -23.41 13.11
N GLY A 178 1.66 -23.82 11.94
CA GLY A 178 2.33 -24.84 11.10
C GLY A 178 3.49 -24.31 10.24
N PHE A 179 3.74 -23.02 10.24
CA PHE A 179 4.79 -22.36 9.47
C PHE A 179 5.96 -21.95 10.37
N LYS A 180 7.11 -21.64 9.75
CA LYS A 180 8.18 -20.97 10.48
C LYS A 180 7.78 -19.52 10.71
N VAL A 181 7.49 -19.14 11.97
CA VAL A 181 7.07 -17.77 12.34
C VAL A 181 8.23 -17.07 13.04
N GLU A 182 8.72 -16.01 12.44
CA GLU A 182 9.77 -15.14 12.97
C GLU A 182 9.18 -13.80 13.45
N THR A 183 9.69 -13.29 14.57
CA THR A 183 9.31 -11.97 15.09
C THR A 183 10.34 -10.95 14.63
N ILE A 184 9.88 -9.89 14.01
CA ILE A 184 10.71 -8.74 13.62
C ILE A 184 10.28 -7.50 14.37
N THR A 185 11.19 -6.52 14.46
CA THR A 185 10.90 -5.23 15.05
C THR A 185 10.78 -4.19 13.94
N ALA A 186 9.60 -3.60 13.82
CA ALA A 186 9.32 -2.55 12.86
C ALA A 186 9.20 -1.17 13.53
N ALA A 187 9.67 -0.13 12.84
CA ALA A 187 9.51 1.24 13.30
C ALA A 187 8.12 1.77 12.91
N ARG A 188 7.29 2.12 13.88
CA ARG A 188 6.00 2.74 13.62
C ARG A 188 6.13 4.27 13.61
N SER A 189 6.32 4.84 12.42
CA SER A 189 6.48 6.29 12.22
C SER A 189 5.17 7.07 12.29
N ILE A 190 4.01 6.44 12.09
CA ILE A 190 2.70 7.10 12.05
C ILE A 190 1.85 6.65 13.24
N ASN A 191 1.62 7.58 14.17
CA ASN A 191 0.61 7.46 15.21
C ASN A 191 0.06 8.86 15.53
N SER A 192 -1.24 8.98 15.76
CA SER A 192 -1.90 10.24 16.14
C SER A 192 -1.36 10.81 17.46
N LYS A 193 -0.87 9.95 18.37
CA LYS A 193 -0.18 10.34 19.60
C LYS A 193 1.32 10.12 19.43
N ALA A 194 2.11 11.19 19.46
CA ALA A 194 3.57 11.14 19.31
C ALA A 194 4.24 10.21 20.34
N SER A 195 3.71 10.13 21.57
CA SER A 195 4.19 9.24 22.64
C SER A 195 3.96 7.75 22.37
N LYS A 196 3.16 7.39 21.35
CA LYS A 196 2.91 6.02 20.91
C LYS A 196 3.65 5.68 19.59
N ARG A 197 4.59 6.53 19.17
CA ARG A 197 5.55 6.24 18.09
C ARG A 197 6.70 5.47 18.71
N GLY A 198 6.88 4.23 18.31
CA GLY A 198 7.91 3.35 18.87
C GLY A 198 8.09 2.11 18.01
N LYS A 199 8.98 1.26 18.46
CA LYS A 199 9.16 -0.06 17.87
C LYS A 199 7.95 -0.92 18.22
N ILE A 200 7.39 -1.60 17.23
CA ILE A 200 6.36 -2.62 17.39
C ILE A 200 6.92 -3.95 16.90
N THR A 201 6.39 -5.04 17.43
CA THR A 201 6.67 -6.36 16.87
C THR A 201 5.68 -6.68 15.75
N GLU A 202 6.20 -7.28 14.70
CA GLU A 202 5.46 -7.86 13.58
C GLU A 202 5.95 -9.30 13.40
N VAL A 203 5.19 -10.12 12.73
CA VAL A 203 5.57 -11.49 12.42
C VAL A 203 5.77 -11.67 10.93
N LEU A 204 6.73 -12.52 10.59
CA LEU A 204 6.92 -13.08 9.25
C LEU A 204 6.63 -14.58 9.34
N ALA A 205 5.65 -15.05 8.56
CA ALA A 205 5.38 -16.47 8.41
C ALA A 205 5.90 -16.96 7.06
N VAL A 206 6.71 -18.02 7.10
CA VAL A 206 7.39 -18.61 5.94
C VAL A 206 6.83 -20.00 5.70
N ALA A 207 6.37 -20.23 4.47
CA ALA A 207 5.91 -21.51 3.97
C ALA A 207 6.94 -22.18 3.07
#